data_aef57fcc62d98c750f72b5019d86820a
#
_entry.id   aef57fcc62d98c750f72b5019d86820a
#
_cell.length_a   1.000
_cell.length_b   1.000
_cell.length_c   1.000
_cell.angle_alpha   90.00
_cell.angle_beta   90.00
_cell.angle_gamma   90.00
#
_symmetry.space_group_name_H-M   'P 1'
#
loop_
_entity.id
_entity.type
_entity.pdbx_description
1 polymer ?
#
loop_
_entity_poly.entity_id
_entity_poly.type
_entity_poly.pdbx_seq_one_letter_code
_entity_poly.pdbx_strand_id
1 'polypeptide(L)'
;MSSISDFKSKVATDFARPNLFVCELNFPSTFTDQSTLKDLGTFTVKAANLPATQLGTVEVPYRGRVLKIAGDRTFEPWTITIMNDKNFRLRDAFEKWTESIQAYSQNITTAGTNIQNYYADMFVSQLDRNTSEVGTAQTKPGQEKTASQGAQGLP
;
A
#
# COMPACT_ATOMS: atom_id res chain seq x y z
N MET A 1 20.39 22.08 26.61
CA MET A 1 19.28 22.56 25.78
C MET A 1 19.76 22.53 24.35
N SER A 2 19.10 21.79 23.48
CA SER A 2 19.44 21.80 22.04
C SER A 2 19.11 23.19 21.47
N SER A 3 20.09 23.83 20.86
CA SER A 3 19.91 25.16 20.27
C SER A 3 19.20 25.05 18.92
N ILE A 4 18.61 26.15 18.45
CA ILE A 4 17.94 26.19 17.15
C ILE A 4 18.94 25.93 16.00
N SER A 5 20.21 26.22 16.21
CA SER A 5 21.32 25.92 15.30
C SER A 5 21.57 24.41 15.20
N ASP A 6 21.50 23.69 16.32
CA ASP A 6 21.65 22.23 16.37
C ASP A 6 20.48 21.56 15.63
N PHE A 7 19.27 22.11 15.78
CA PHE A 7 18.10 21.64 15.01
C PHE A 7 18.30 21.85 13.51
N LYS A 8 18.69 23.06 13.09
CA LYS A 8 18.95 23.37 11.67
C LYS A 8 20.06 22.52 11.06
N SER A 9 21.11 22.20 11.81
CA SER A 9 22.20 21.35 11.32
C SER A 9 21.79 19.90 11.14
N LYS A 10 20.87 19.41 11.98
CA LYS A 10 20.33 18.04 11.88
C LYS A 10 19.24 17.90 10.82
N VAL A 11 18.52 18.97 10.51
CA VAL A 11 17.49 19.03 9.46
C VAL A 11 18.07 19.74 8.24
N ALA A 12 19.15 19.18 7.70
CA ALA A 12 19.79 19.72 6.50
C ALA A 12 18.96 19.50 5.22
N THR A 13 18.04 18.55 5.27
CA THR A 13 17.11 18.21 4.16
C THR A 13 15.70 18.69 4.48
N ASP A 14 14.94 19.07 3.46
CA ASP A 14 13.53 19.46 3.61
C ASP A 14 12.70 18.30 4.17
N PHE A 15 11.61 18.60 4.84
CA PHE A 15 10.69 17.58 5.35
C PHE A 15 9.82 17.00 4.23
N ALA A 16 9.55 15.72 4.32
CA ALA A 16 8.58 15.07 3.45
C ALA A 16 7.20 15.73 3.59
N ARG A 17 6.57 16.03 2.46
CA ARG A 17 5.27 16.68 2.42
C ARG A 17 4.17 15.67 2.18
N PRO A 18 3.14 15.60 3.02
CA PRO A 18 2.09 14.59 2.91
C PRO A 18 1.23 14.70 1.64
N ASN A 19 1.27 15.84 0.95
CA ASN A 19 0.56 16.05 -0.30
C ASN A 19 1.33 15.61 -1.56
N LEU A 20 2.61 15.26 -1.40
CA LEU A 20 3.45 14.76 -2.51
C LEU A 20 3.54 13.24 -2.43
N PHE A 21 2.61 12.56 -3.04
CA PHE A 21 2.60 11.10 -3.11
C PHE A 21 2.02 10.62 -4.44
N VAL A 22 2.36 9.40 -4.81
CA VAL A 22 1.80 8.69 -5.96
C VAL A 22 1.29 7.34 -5.49
N CYS A 23 0.09 6.98 -5.93
CA CYS A 23 -0.47 5.64 -5.76
C CYS A 23 -0.53 4.94 -7.10
N GLU A 24 0.00 3.74 -7.17
CA GLU A 24 -0.16 2.85 -8.31
C GLU A 24 -1.17 1.76 -7.96
N LEU A 25 -2.30 1.78 -8.66
CA LEU A 25 -3.34 0.78 -8.54
C LEU A 25 -3.19 -0.23 -9.66
N ASN A 26 -2.63 -1.38 -9.35
CA ASN A 26 -2.56 -2.49 -10.30
C ASN A 26 -3.77 -3.40 -10.11
N PHE A 27 -4.39 -3.80 -11.21
CA PHE A 27 -5.50 -4.73 -11.22
C PHE A 27 -5.04 -6.12 -11.68
N PRO A 28 -5.74 -7.19 -11.28
CA PRO A 28 -5.41 -8.55 -11.70
C PRO A 28 -5.40 -8.72 -13.24
N SER A 29 -4.68 -9.72 -13.73
CA SER A 29 -4.51 -10.00 -15.17
C SER A 29 -5.81 -10.33 -15.89
N THR A 30 -6.88 -10.62 -15.16
CA THR A 30 -8.22 -10.87 -15.70
C THR A 30 -8.91 -9.61 -16.25
N PHE A 31 -8.40 -8.43 -15.93
CA PHE A 31 -8.95 -7.16 -16.44
C PHE A 31 -8.31 -6.75 -17.75
N THR A 32 -9.12 -6.41 -18.73
CA THR A 32 -8.67 -6.03 -20.09
C THR A 32 -8.09 -4.63 -20.17
N ASP A 33 -8.53 -3.71 -19.31
CA ASP A 33 -8.17 -2.27 -19.35
C ASP A 33 -7.21 -1.84 -18.24
N GLN A 34 -6.29 -2.73 -17.83
CA GLN A 34 -5.40 -2.49 -16.70
C GLN A 34 -4.61 -1.18 -16.78
N SER A 35 -4.04 -0.86 -17.94
CA SER A 35 -3.24 0.35 -18.12
C SER A 35 -4.07 1.62 -17.93
N THR A 36 -5.27 1.67 -18.52
CA THR A 36 -6.18 2.81 -18.40
C THR A 36 -6.66 2.99 -16.97
N LEU A 37 -6.98 1.89 -16.29
CA LEU A 37 -7.41 1.91 -14.88
C LEU A 37 -6.27 2.32 -13.94
N LYS A 38 -5.04 1.85 -14.21
CA LYS A 38 -3.85 2.25 -13.47
C LYS A 38 -3.59 3.75 -13.60
N ASP A 39 -3.58 4.27 -14.83
CA ASP A 39 -3.36 5.69 -15.09
C ASP A 39 -4.44 6.55 -14.43
N LEU A 40 -5.71 6.17 -14.60
CA LEU A 40 -6.82 6.86 -13.96
C LEU A 40 -6.68 6.85 -12.43
N GLY A 41 -6.31 5.72 -11.85
CA GLY A 41 -6.08 5.56 -10.43
C GLY A 41 -4.99 6.49 -9.91
N THR A 42 -3.87 6.56 -10.61
CA THR A 42 -2.73 7.42 -10.24
C THR A 42 -3.13 8.90 -10.12
N PHE A 43 -4.02 9.38 -11.00
CA PHE A 43 -4.46 10.78 -11.00
C PHE A 43 -5.65 11.07 -10.07
N THR A 44 -6.45 10.07 -9.71
CA THR A 44 -7.70 10.28 -8.97
C THR A 44 -7.61 9.98 -7.49
N VAL A 45 -6.50 9.40 -7.01
CA VAL A 45 -6.31 9.17 -5.59
C VAL A 45 -6.06 10.49 -4.87
N LYS A 46 -6.97 10.84 -3.98
CA LYS A 46 -6.92 12.07 -3.17
C LYS A 46 -6.11 11.90 -1.89
N ALA A 47 -6.24 10.75 -1.25
CA ALA A 47 -5.56 10.42 0.00
C ALA A 47 -5.30 8.93 0.10
N ALA A 48 -4.17 8.57 0.68
CA ALA A 48 -3.81 7.20 0.99
C ALA A 48 -3.09 7.17 2.34
N ASN A 49 -3.40 6.17 3.16
CA ASN A 49 -2.61 5.88 4.34
C ASN A 49 -1.49 4.89 3.99
N LEU A 50 -0.43 4.89 4.78
CA LEU A 50 0.57 3.82 4.73
C LEU A 50 0.05 2.66 5.58
N PRO A 51 -0.08 1.44 5.02
CA PRO A 51 -0.56 0.30 5.79
C PRO A 51 0.41 0.02 6.94
N ALA A 52 -0.12 -0.05 8.15
CA ALA A 52 0.65 -0.36 9.35
C ALA A 52 0.76 -1.86 9.57
N THR A 53 1.79 -2.27 10.30
CA THR A 53 1.92 -3.62 10.81
C THR A 53 1.93 -3.59 12.32
N GLN A 54 1.19 -4.50 12.93
CA GLN A 54 1.19 -4.69 14.37
C GLN A 54 1.92 -5.98 14.72
N LEU A 55 2.74 -5.92 15.77
CA LEU A 55 3.31 -7.10 16.40
C LEU A 55 2.46 -7.44 17.61
N GLY A 56 1.85 -8.62 17.58
CA GLY A 56 1.17 -9.18 18.72
C GLY A 56 2.12 -9.38 19.91
N THR A 57 1.60 -9.45 21.09
CA THR A 57 2.37 -9.80 22.29
C THR A 57 1.81 -11.09 22.90
N VAL A 58 2.71 -12.04 23.13
CA VAL A 58 2.38 -13.26 23.90
C VAL A 58 2.75 -12.99 25.35
N GLU A 59 1.80 -13.13 26.24
CA GLU A 59 2.00 -12.93 27.68
C GLU A 59 2.27 -14.28 28.34
N VAL A 60 3.47 -14.41 28.90
CA VAL A 60 3.88 -15.63 29.66
C VAL A 60 3.91 -15.29 31.15
N PRO A 61 2.99 -15.81 31.93
CA PRO A 61 2.98 -15.62 33.38
C PRO A 61 4.09 -16.45 34.04
N TYR A 62 4.94 -15.79 34.82
CA TYR A 62 5.97 -16.46 35.62
C TYR A 62 6.06 -15.86 37.00
N ARG A 63 5.84 -16.66 38.03
CA ARG A 63 5.95 -16.31 39.46
C ARG A 63 5.28 -14.97 39.83
N GLY A 64 4.04 -14.78 39.40
CA GLY A 64 3.26 -13.56 39.71
C GLY A 64 3.63 -12.33 38.89
N ARG A 65 4.52 -12.45 37.87
CA ARG A 65 4.85 -11.42 36.88
C ARG A 65 4.53 -11.93 35.49
N VAL A 66 4.18 -11.01 34.60
CA VAL A 66 3.91 -11.33 33.20
C VAL A 66 5.10 -10.85 32.35
N LEU A 67 5.72 -11.80 31.65
CA LEU A 67 6.73 -11.50 30.63
C LEU A 67 6.03 -11.36 29.28
N LYS A 68 6.26 -10.24 28.60
CA LYS A 68 5.74 -10.00 27.27
C LYS A 68 6.79 -10.37 26.23
N ILE A 69 6.44 -11.33 25.36
CA ILE A 69 7.27 -11.78 24.25
C ILE A 69 6.63 -11.33 22.96
N ALA A 70 7.43 -11.04 21.92
CA ALA A 70 6.92 -10.71 20.60
C ALA A 70 6.16 -11.91 20.01
N GLY A 71 4.94 -11.67 19.58
CA GLY A 71 4.08 -12.65 18.90
C GLY A 71 4.04 -12.43 17.39
N ASP A 72 2.97 -12.89 16.76
CA ASP A 72 2.79 -12.85 15.32
C ASP A 72 2.57 -11.43 14.80
N ARG A 73 3.01 -11.22 13.56
CA ARG A 73 2.81 -9.96 12.85
C ARG A 73 1.48 -9.98 12.10
N THR A 74 0.67 -8.96 12.32
CA THR A 74 -0.58 -8.73 11.60
C THR A 74 -0.48 -7.47 10.76
N PHE A 75 -1.16 -7.45 9.62
CA PHE A 75 -1.19 -6.32 8.69
C PHE A 75 -2.56 -5.64 8.78
N GLU A 76 -2.55 -4.33 8.87
CA GLU A 76 -3.78 -3.55 8.82
C GLU A 76 -4.26 -3.40 7.37
N PRO A 77 -5.59 -3.27 7.15
CA PRO A 77 -6.12 -3.01 5.82
C PRO A 77 -5.64 -1.66 5.30
N TRP A 78 -5.31 -1.61 4.02
CA TRP A 78 -4.93 -0.37 3.36
C TRP A 78 -6.18 0.40 2.93
N THR A 79 -6.25 1.68 3.29
CA THR A 79 -7.38 2.54 2.97
C THR A 79 -6.94 3.67 2.05
N ILE A 80 -7.66 3.85 0.95
CA ILE A 80 -7.46 4.93 -0.01
C ILE A 80 -8.76 5.69 -0.24
N THR A 81 -8.64 6.98 -0.53
CA THR A 81 -9.76 7.82 -0.94
C THR A 81 -9.58 8.21 -2.39
N ILE A 82 -10.53 7.84 -3.23
CA ILE A 82 -10.50 8.05 -4.68
C ILE A 82 -11.60 9.03 -5.07
N MET A 83 -11.28 9.96 -5.96
CA MET A 83 -12.28 10.80 -6.63
C MET A 83 -12.88 10.02 -7.79
N ASN A 84 -14.18 9.77 -7.76
CA ASN A 84 -14.86 9.09 -8.85
C ASN A 84 -14.97 9.99 -10.09
N ASP A 85 -14.71 9.42 -11.25
CA ASP A 85 -15.06 10.04 -12.52
C ASP A 85 -16.57 9.93 -12.81
N LYS A 86 -17.05 10.66 -13.81
CA LYS A 86 -18.45 10.64 -14.23
C LYS A 86 -18.95 9.22 -14.60
N ASN A 87 -18.05 8.38 -15.10
CA ASN A 87 -18.38 7.04 -15.58
C ASN A 87 -18.18 5.95 -14.53
N PHE A 88 -17.72 6.30 -13.32
CA PHE A 88 -17.47 5.39 -12.20
C PHE A 88 -16.56 4.20 -12.52
N ARG A 89 -15.64 4.35 -13.49
CA ARG A 89 -14.81 3.25 -14.02
C ARG A 89 -13.98 2.53 -12.95
N LEU A 90 -13.35 3.30 -12.05
CA LEU A 90 -12.56 2.70 -10.96
C LEU A 90 -13.44 1.94 -9.97
N ARG A 91 -14.57 2.52 -9.61
CA ARG A 91 -15.53 1.85 -8.73
C ARG A 91 -16.05 0.56 -9.34
N ASP A 92 -16.47 0.60 -10.61
CA ASP A 92 -16.92 -0.57 -11.36
C ASP A 92 -15.82 -1.65 -11.44
N ALA A 93 -14.55 -1.23 -11.62
CA ALA A 93 -13.42 -2.16 -11.59
C ALA A 93 -13.27 -2.87 -10.24
N PHE A 94 -13.37 -2.14 -9.12
CA PHE A 94 -13.30 -2.75 -7.79
C PHE A 94 -14.51 -3.66 -7.51
N GLU A 95 -15.71 -3.27 -7.93
CA GLU A 95 -16.91 -4.10 -7.78
C GLU A 95 -16.77 -5.40 -8.60
N LYS A 96 -16.33 -5.32 -9.85
CA LYS A 96 -16.03 -6.49 -10.68
C LYS A 96 -14.93 -7.37 -10.10
N TRP A 97 -13.91 -6.76 -9.49
CA TRP A 97 -12.87 -7.52 -8.82
C TRP A 97 -13.44 -8.35 -7.66
N THR A 98 -14.22 -7.73 -6.81
CA THR A 98 -14.88 -8.44 -5.70
C THR A 98 -15.81 -9.54 -6.22
N GLU A 99 -16.59 -9.26 -7.28
CA GLU A 99 -17.48 -10.23 -7.88
C GLU A 99 -16.73 -11.41 -8.54
N SER A 100 -15.54 -11.16 -9.10
CA SER A 100 -14.69 -12.22 -9.65
C SER A 100 -14.19 -13.20 -8.60
N ILE A 101 -13.95 -12.73 -7.37
CA ILE A 101 -13.55 -13.57 -6.25
C ILE A 101 -14.73 -14.41 -5.75
N GLN A 102 -15.91 -13.79 -5.65
CA GLN A 102 -17.13 -14.45 -5.21
C GLN A 102 -18.35 -13.84 -5.91
N ALA A 103 -18.90 -14.57 -6.87
CA ALA A 103 -20.08 -14.12 -7.61
C ALA A 103 -21.33 -14.11 -6.72
N TYR A 104 -22.04 -12.97 -6.69
CA TYR A 104 -23.22 -12.77 -5.86
C TYR A 104 -24.34 -13.77 -6.14
N SER A 105 -24.53 -14.15 -7.39
CA SER A 105 -25.67 -14.99 -7.81
C SER A 105 -25.47 -16.47 -7.54
N GLN A 106 -24.24 -16.96 -7.58
CA GLN A 106 -23.94 -18.39 -7.55
C GLN A 106 -23.00 -18.80 -6.41
N ASN A 107 -22.46 -17.82 -5.68
CA ASN A 107 -21.50 -18.05 -4.58
C ASN A 107 -20.27 -18.87 -4.99
N ILE A 108 -19.87 -18.76 -6.25
CA ILE A 108 -18.70 -19.42 -6.85
C ILE A 108 -17.68 -18.39 -7.33
N THR A 109 -16.42 -18.77 -7.39
CA THR A 109 -15.37 -17.91 -7.95
C THR A 109 -15.36 -18.01 -9.48
N THR A 110 -15.36 -16.87 -10.17
CA THR A 110 -15.19 -16.77 -11.63
C THR A 110 -13.73 -16.54 -12.01
N ALA A 111 -12.89 -16.09 -11.08
CA ALA A 111 -11.45 -15.92 -11.30
C ALA A 111 -10.68 -17.25 -11.43
N GLY A 112 -11.36 -18.39 -11.20
CA GLY A 112 -10.75 -19.71 -11.16
C GLY A 112 -10.05 -19.99 -9.82
N THR A 113 -9.49 -21.18 -9.70
CA THR A 113 -8.84 -21.67 -8.47
C THR A 113 -7.43 -21.13 -8.26
N ASN A 114 -6.87 -20.40 -9.24
CA ASN A 114 -5.52 -19.86 -9.14
C ASN A 114 -5.52 -18.51 -8.43
N ILE A 115 -4.83 -18.44 -7.29
CA ILE A 115 -4.67 -17.25 -6.48
C ILE A 115 -4.11 -16.06 -7.28
N GLN A 116 -3.23 -16.30 -8.23
CA GLN A 116 -2.64 -15.27 -9.08
C GLN A 116 -3.65 -14.50 -9.94
N ASN A 117 -4.82 -15.07 -10.18
CA ASN A 117 -5.85 -14.44 -11.00
C ASN A 117 -6.62 -13.33 -10.28
N TYR A 118 -6.57 -13.29 -8.94
CA TYR A 118 -7.27 -12.27 -8.15
C TYR A 118 -6.37 -11.48 -7.20
N TYR A 119 -5.07 -11.77 -7.17
CA TYR A 119 -4.11 -10.95 -6.44
C TYR A 119 -3.53 -9.86 -7.33
N ALA A 120 -3.32 -8.70 -6.74
CA ALA A 120 -2.60 -7.61 -7.36
C ALA A 120 -1.84 -6.80 -6.31
N ASP A 121 -0.64 -6.37 -6.67
CA ASP A 121 0.18 -5.51 -5.83
C ASP A 121 -0.17 -4.05 -6.08
N MET A 122 -0.39 -3.30 -5.02
CA MET A 122 -0.60 -1.87 -5.07
C MET A 122 0.54 -1.16 -4.35
N PHE A 123 0.93 0.00 -4.85
CA PHE A 123 2.04 0.76 -4.32
C PHE A 123 1.61 2.18 -3.96
N VAL A 124 2.13 2.65 -2.84
CA VAL A 124 2.08 4.05 -2.47
C VAL A 124 3.51 4.54 -2.25
N SER A 125 3.87 5.62 -2.93
CA SER A 125 5.20 6.20 -2.87
C SER A 125 5.10 7.67 -2.52
N GLN A 126 5.94 8.11 -1.59
CA GLN A 126 6.09 9.52 -1.29
C GLN A 126 7.09 10.15 -2.26
N LEU A 127 6.76 11.30 -2.82
CA LEU A 127 7.63 12.02 -3.73
C LEU A 127 8.51 13.01 -2.98
N ASP A 128 9.72 13.22 -3.49
CA ASP A 128 10.58 14.31 -3.08
C ASP A 128 10.16 15.61 -3.79
N ARG A 129 10.42 16.74 -3.13
CA ARG A 129 10.14 18.07 -3.67
C ARG A 129 11.06 18.45 -4.83
N ASN A 130 12.30 18.01 -4.81
CA ASN A 130 13.33 18.50 -5.72
C ASN A 130 13.40 17.75 -7.05
N THR A 131 12.95 16.51 -7.11
CA THR A 131 13.22 15.65 -8.26
C THR A 131 11.99 15.17 -8.99
N SER A 132 10.76 15.40 -8.55
CA SER A 132 9.58 14.68 -9.04
C SER A 132 9.81 13.16 -9.25
N GLU A 133 10.98 12.67 -8.88
CA GLU A 133 11.26 11.25 -8.79
C GLU A 133 10.63 10.71 -7.52
N VAL A 134 10.27 9.45 -7.57
CA VAL A 134 9.84 8.73 -6.39
C VAL A 134 10.95 8.87 -5.37
N GLY A 135 10.75 9.75 -4.39
CA GLY A 135 11.65 9.81 -3.25
C GLY A 135 11.79 8.39 -2.74
N THR A 136 12.96 8.02 -2.25
CA THR A 136 13.18 6.74 -1.59
C THR A 136 12.20 6.69 -0.40
N ALA A 137 10.93 6.44 -0.72
CA ALA A 137 9.93 6.21 0.28
C ALA A 137 10.48 5.07 1.11
N GLN A 138 10.64 5.32 2.37
CA GLN A 138 10.99 4.32 3.36
C GLN A 138 10.00 3.17 3.20
N THR A 139 10.29 2.30 2.27
CA THR A 139 9.70 0.98 2.23
C THR A 139 9.98 0.35 3.59
N LYS A 140 8.97 -0.27 4.15
CA LYS A 140 9.06 -0.99 5.40
C LYS A 140 10.36 -1.77 5.49
N PRO A 141 10.99 -1.91 6.66
CA PRO A 141 12.13 -2.77 6.86
C PRO A 141 11.84 -4.17 6.30
N GLY A 142 12.52 -4.56 5.23
CA GLY A 142 12.31 -5.84 4.54
C GLY A 142 11.82 -5.74 3.09
N GLN A 143 11.46 -4.56 2.60
CA GLN A 143 11.17 -4.34 1.17
C GLN A 143 11.92 -3.12 0.68
N GLU A 144 13.18 -3.30 0.35
CA GLU A 144 13.91 -2.34 -0.45
C GLU A 144 13.46 -2.48 -1.91
N LYS A 145 12.67 -1.52 -2.38
CA LYS A 145 12.49 -1.31 -3.81
C LYS A 145 13.12 0.01 -4.20
N THR A 146 14.28 -0.06 -4.76
CA THR A 146 14.78 0.99 -5.64
C THR A 146 13.87 1.09 -6.86
N ALA A 147 13.55 2.30 -7.30
CA ALA A 147 12.63 2.60 -8.41
C ALA A 147 13.01 1.98 -9.77
N SER A 148 14.08 1.18 -9.83
CA SER A 148 14.61 0.56 -11.04
C SER A 148 14.47 -0.97 -11.11
N GLN A 149 13.89 -1.62 -10.11
CA GLN A 149 13.73 -3.08 -10.18
C GLN A 149 12.26 -3.45 -10.31
N GLY A 150 11.92 -3.85 -11.53
CA GLY A 150 10.68 -4.51 -11.83
C GLY A 150 10.46 -5.72 -10.90
N ALA A 151 9.21 -5.99 -10.67
CA ALA A 151 8.74 -7.09 -9.85
C ALA A 151 9.52 -8.38 -10.13
N GLN A 152 10.42 -8.75 -9.23
CA GLN A 152 10.85 -10.13 -9.13
C GLN A 152 10.00 -10.77 -8.04
N GLY A 153 9.21 -11.74 -8.48
CA GLY A 153 8.35 -12.52 -7.60
C GLY A 153 9.16 -13.19 -6.51
N LEU A 154 8.59 -13.22 -5.34
CA LEU A 154 9.01 -14.08 -4.25
C LEU A 154 8.73 -15.55 -4.60
N PRO A 155 9.58 -16.46 -4.20
CA PRO A 155 9.36 -17.88 -4.35
C PRO A 155 8.17 -18.39 -3.54
#